data_64427d0efd925e55d815d1ed4d74cede
#
_entry.id   64427d0efd925e55d815d1ed4d74cede
#
_cell.length_a   1.000
_cell.length_b   1.000
_cell.length_c   1.000
_cell.angle_alpha   90.00
_cell.angle_beta   90.00
_cell.angle_gamma   90.00
#
_symmetry.space_group_name_H-M   'P 1'
#
loop_
_entity.id
_entity.type
_entity.pdbx_description
1 polymer ?
#
loop_
_entity_poly.entity_id
_entity_poly.type
_entity_poly.pdbx_seq_one_letter_code
_entity_poly.pdbx_strand_id
1 'polypeptide(L)'
;MTTEEFRKYAHELVEWMAWYMDNVETFPVKSQVKPGEIFKALPDSPPLQPESFEALMNDFRDILMPGITHWQSPGFFAYFPANSSPPSILAEMLTATIGAQCMIWETSPAAAELEERVMNWLRDSMGLPQSFEGVIHDTASTATLTAIISAREKITRYSYNELGAAGNGTLRIYTSAQAHSSVEKGVKIAGLGRRNLVKVRTNGDYAIDTVDLEESIVRDIAAGYRPCCVIATIGTTGTTAVDPLNEIGEICSKYDLWLHVDAALGGTAMLLPEFRHLSEGVSRADSFVFNPHKWMFTNFDCSVYFVKDAAHLINTFEILPEYLKTRTRGQVNEYRDWGIPLGRRFRALKLWAVIRCYGLEGLRTKIRNHINLAAGLSRQIASDPSFELVTRPVFNLVCFRFAPQSLDPLRYNELNEKLNHTVNDTGKIYLTHTVLDGNYILRMAVSQTNVAERHVNEAWDIIREKSEEILISFDRRR
;
A
#
# COMPACT_ATOMS: atom_id res chain seq x y z
N MET A 1 9.15 -10.08 -34.71
CA MET A 1 9.38 -11.30 -33.91
C MET A 1 8.35 -12.35 -34.33
N THR A 2 8.80 -13.52 -34.78
CA THR A 2 7.95 -14.68 -35.09
C THR A 2 7.55 -15.44 -33.81
N THR A 3 6.55 -16.33 -33.89
CA THR A 3 6.17 -17.18 -32.74
C THR A 3 7.33 -18.10 -32.30
N GLU A 4 8.20 -18.49 -33.21
CA GLU A 4 9.34 -19.34 -32.89
C GLU A 4 10.43 -18.57 -32.16
N GLU A 5 10.76 -17.37 -32.61
CA GLU A 5 11.62 -16.43 -31.87
C GLU A 5 11.07 -16.08 -30.51
N PHE A 6 9.74 -15.80 -30.41
CA PHE A 6 9.07 -15.57 -29.13
C PHE A 6 9.25 -16.76 -28.19
N ARG A 7 9.04 -17.99 -28.67
CA ARG A 7 9.22 -19.19 -27.84
C ARG A 7 10.66 -19.30 -27.34
N LYS A 8 11.67 -19.08 -28.22
CA LYS A 8 13.08 -19.11 -27.84
C LYS A 8 13.35 -18.13 -26.71
N TYR A 9 13.01 -16.84 -26.92
CA TYR A 9 13.30 -15.79 -25.95
C TYR A 9 12.48 -15.90 -24.67
N ALA A 10 11.26 -16.42 -24.75
CA ALA A 10 10.44 -16.68 -23.55
C ALA A 10 11.09 -17.73 -22.64
N HIS A 11 11.68 -18.80 -23.21
CA HIS A 11 12.43 -19.79 -22.44
C HIS A 11 13.66 -19.14 -21.78
N GLU A 12 14.45 -18.39 -22.52
CA GLU A 12 15.62 -17.70 -22.00
C GLU A 12 15.23 -16.70 -20.86
N LEU A 13 14.12 -15.99 -21.03
CA LEU A 13 13.61 -15.05 -20.03
C LEU A 13 13.12 -15.76 -18.77
N VAL A 14 12.46 -16.91 -18.90
CA VAL A 14 12.02 -17.71 -17.73
C VAL A 14 13.23 -18.21 -16.94
N GLU A 15 14.27 -18.70 -17.61
CA GLU A 15 15.52 -19.11 -16.96
C GLU A 15 16.20 -17.92 -16.24
N TRP A 16 16.24 -16.74 -16.89
CA TRP A 16 16.76 -15.54 -16.25
C TRP A 16 15.92 -15.12 -15.03
N MET A 17 14.58 -15.19 -15.11
CA MET A 17 13.70 -14.85 -13.99
C MET A 17 13.91 -15.81 -12.81
N ALA A 18 14.04 -17.11 -13.05
CA ALA A 18 14.33 -18.10 -12.02
C ALA A 18 15.69 -17.84 -11.38
N TRP A 19 16.72 -17.60 -12.21
CA TRP A 19 18.05 -17.23 -11.73
C TRP A 19 18.01 -15.95 -10.87
N TYR A 20 17.29 -14.91 -11.29
CA TYR A 20 17.15 -13.67 -10.51
C TYR A 20 16.50 -13.91 -9.14
N MET A 21 15.44 -14.75 -9.07
CA MET A 21 14.81 -15.07 -7.81
C MET A 21 15.76 -15.76 -6.83
N ASP A 22 16.63 -16.65 -7.34
CA ASP A 22 17.59 -17.39 -6.52
C ASP A 22 18.79 -16.53 -6.13
N ASN A 23 19.12 -15.49 -6.90
CA ASN A 23 20.32 -14.68 -6.74
C ASN A 23 20.04 -13.22 -6.34
N VAL A 24 18.82 -12.83 -6.01
CA VAL A 24 18.46 -11.44 -5.68
C VAL A 24 19.26 -10.87 -4.50
N GLU A 25 19.72 -11.72 -3.58
CA GLU A 25 20.54 -11.33 -2.44
C GLU A 25 21.99 -10.93 -2.81
N THR A 26 22.45 -11.27 -4.03
CA THR A 26 23.78 -10.89 -4.51
C THR A 26 23.84 -9.45 -5.02
N PHE A 27 22.71 -8.83 -5.27
CA PHE A 27 22.61 -7.44 -5.70
C PHE A 27 22.55 -6.48 -4.51
N PRO A 28 23.08 -5.25 -4.66
CA PRO A 28 22.81 -4.20 -3.69
C PRO A 28 21.30 -3.97 -3.55
N VAL A 29 20.78 -4.02 -2.32
CA VAL A 29 19.33 -3.86 -2.08
C VAL A 29 18.85 -2.52 -2.61
N LYS A 30 19.58 -1.44 -2.31
CA LYS A 30 19.36 -0.09 -2.84
C LYS A 30 20.36 0.16 -3.97
N SER A 31 19.87 0.63 -5.11
CA SER A 31 20.74 1.04 -6.22
C SER A 31 21.79 2.05 -5.76
N GLN A 32 23.01 1.90 -6.23
CA GLN A 32 24.18 2.74 -5.91
C GLN A 32 24.51 3.76 -7.01
N VAL A 33 23.71 3.83 -8.09
CA VAL A 33 23.94 4.77 -9.19
C VAL A 33 23.65 6.22 -8.77
N LYS A 34 24.35 7.15 -9.37
CA LYS A 34 24.13 8.58 -9.18
C LYS A 34 23.06 9.12 -10.15
N PRO A 35 22.37 10.22 -9.80
CA PRO A 35 21.42 10.85 -10.70
C PRO A 35 22.03 11.16 -12.08
N GLY A 36 21.37 10.71 -13.13
CA GLY A 36 21.76 10.91 -14.52
C GLY A 36 22.71 9.86 -15.11
N GLU A 37 23.24 8.92 -14.35
CA GLU A 37 24.12 7.86 -14.88
C GLU A 37 23.36 6.94 -15.85
N ILE A 38 22.20 6.44 -15.48
CA ILE A 38 21.36 5.59 -16.36
C ILE A 38 20.94 6.38 -17.60
N PHE A 39 20.46 7.61 -17.43
CA PHE A 39 20.01 8.45 -18.54
C PHE A 39 21.12 8.65 -19.59
N LYS A 40 22.37 8.87 -19.16
CA LYS A 40 23.52 9.06 -20.04
C LYS A 40 24.01 7.77 -20.72
N ALA A 41 23.71 6.62 -20.11
CA ALA A 41 24.08 5.33 -20.69
C ALA A 41 23.06 4.84 -21.74
N LEU A 42 21.85 5.37 -21.72
CA LEU A 42 20.81 5.06 -22.71
C LEU A 42 21.11 5.81 -24.04
N PRO A 43 20.73 5.24 -25.19
CA PRO A 43 20.85 5.90 -26.50
C PRO A 43 20.12 7.25 -26.54
N ASP A 44 20.70 8.27 -27.17
CA ASP A 44 20.09 9.61 -27.28
C ASP A 44 18.84 9.66 -28.17
N SER A 45 18.64 8.66 -29.03
CA SER A 45 17.52 8.58 -29.96
C SER A 45 17.04 7.14 -30.15
N PRO A 46 15.76 6.93 -30.51
CA PRO A 46 15.29 5.58 -30.82
C PRO A 46 16.03 5.00 -32.03
N PRO A 47 16.22 3.67 -32.07
CA PRO A 47 16.86 3.03 -33.20
C PRO A 47 16.02 3.19 -34.49
N LEU A 48 16.70 3.52 -35.62
CA LEU A 48 16.05 3.64 -36.95
C LEU A 48 15.70 2.28 -37.55
N GLN A 49 16.43 1.24 -37.16
CA GLN A 49 16.21 -0.13 -37.62
C GLN A 49 15.89 -1.02 -36.41
N PRO A 50 15.15 -2.12 -36.63
CA PRO A 50 14.86 -3.06 -35.54
C PRO A 50 16.15 -3.64 -34.95
N GLU A 51 16.20 -3.75 -33.65
CA GLU A 51 17.28 -4.42 -32.90
C GLU A 51 16.87 -5.82 -32.47
N SER A 52 17.84 -6.67 -32.17
CA SER A 52 17.58 -8.01 -31.69
C SER A 52 17.13 -7.99 -30.23
N PHE A 53 16.38 -9.02 -29.81
CA PHE A 53 15.99 -9.15 -28.40
C PHE A 53 17.20 -9.40 -27.48
N GLU A 54 18.26 -10.05 -28.02
CA GLU A 54 19.53 -10.23 -27.31
C GLU A 54 20.20 -8.89 -27.00
N ALA A 55 20.21 -7.93 -27.95
CA ALA A 55 20.75 -6.58 -27.72
C ALA A 55 19.98 -5.87 -26.61
N LEU A 56 18.62 -5.92 -26.64
CA LEU A 56 17.77 -5.38 -25.58
C LEU A 56 18.07 -6.02 -24.22
N MET A 57 18.26 -7.33 -24.15
CA MET A 57 18.59 -8.03 -22.91
C MET A 57 19.99 -7.71 -22.39
N ASN A 58 20.93 -7.40 -23.25
CA ASN A 58 22.25 -6.90 -22.84
C ASN A 58 22.12 -5.51 -22.20
N ASP A 59 21.45 -4.58 -22.86
CA ASP A 59 21.19 -3.24 -22.30
C ASP A 59 20.42 -3.32 -20.99
N PHE A 60 19.45 -4.22 -20.89
CA PHE A 60 18.73 -4.45 -19.64
C PHE A 60 19.67 -4.86 -18.50
N ARG A 61 20.61 -5.80 -18.76
CA ARG A 61 21.57 -6.27 -17.74
C ARG A 61 22.63 -5.22 -17.42
N ASP A 62 23.17 -4.56 -18.43
CA ASP A 62 24.37 -3.72 -18.31
C ASP A 62 24.01 -2.28 -17.92
N ILE A 63 22.86 -1.76 -18.37
CA ILE A 63 22.43 -0.38 -18.14
C ILE A 63 21.33 -0.30 -17.07
N LEU A 64 20.25 -1.10 -17.22
CA LEU A 64 19.07 -0.93 -16.36
C LEU A 64 19.21 -1.60 -15.00
N MET A 65 19.71 -2.85 -14.95
CA MET A 65 19.83 -3.61 -13.70
C MET A 65 20.66 -2.90 -12.62
N PRO A 66 21.78 -2.22 -12.90
CA PRO A 66 22.51 -1.45 -11.90
C PRO A 66 21.69 -0.32 -11.27
N GLY A 67 20.71 0.22 -12.01
CA GLY A 67 19.80 1.28 -11.55
C GLY A 67 18.58 0.77 -10.79
N ILE A 68 18.39 -0.53 -10.69
CA ILE A 68 17.24 -1.11 -9.98
C ILE A 68 17.49 -1.16 -8.46
N THR A 69 16.56 -0.66 -7.67
CA THR A 69 16.46 -0.97 -6.24
C THR A 69 15.66 -2.26 -6.11
N HIS A 70 16.25 -3.29 -5.51
CA HIS A 70 15.71 -4.64 -5.51
C HIS A 70 14.65 -4.83 -4.42
N TRP A 71 13.41 -4.43 -4.70
CA TRP A 71 12.26 -4.56 -3.79
C TRP A 71 11.96 -6.01 -3.37
N GLN A 72 12.41 -6.99 -4.15
CA GLN A 72 12.22 -8.41 -3.84
C GLN A 72 13.37 -8.99 -2.99
N SER A 73 14.42 -8.20 -2.71
CA SER A 73 15.50 -8.64 -1.83
C SER A 73 14.98 -8.82 -0.39
N PRO A 74 15.32 -9.93 0.29
CA PRO A 74 15.00 -10.11 1.70
C PRO A 74 15.60 -9.04 2.63
N GLY A 75 16.64 -8.32 2.18
CA GLY A 75 17.23 -7.18 2.88
C GLY A 75 16.48 -5.84 2.66
N PHE A 76 15.40 -5.83 1.87
CA PHE A 76 14.59 -4.64 1.67
C PHE A 76 13.58 -4.46 2.79
N PHE A 77 13.88 -3.64 3.78
CA PHE A 77 13.03 -3.33 4.93
C PHE A 77 12.46 -1.90 4.87
N ALA A 78 12.64 -1.22 3.74
CA ALA A 78 12.19 0.16 3.53
C ALA A 78 10.70 0.23 3.20
N TYR A 79 10.07 1.38 3.43
CA TYR A 79 8.67 1.66 3.09
C TYR A 79 7.67 0.61 3.62
N PHE A 80 6.74 0.19 2.77
CA PHE A 80 5.98 -1.05 2.83
C PHE A 80 6.29 -1.87 1.58
N PRO A 81 6.16 -3.21 1.60
CA PRO A 81 6.59 -4.04 0.48
C PRO A 81 5.76 -3.77 -0.78
N ALA A 82 6.39 -4.03 -1.94
CA ALA A 82 5.73 -4.28 -3.20
C ALA A 82 6.05 -5.72 -3.60
N ASN A 83 5.42 -6.66 -2.90
CA ASN A 83 5.72 -8.07 -3.02
C ASN A 83 5.34 -8.62 -4.38
N SER A 84 6.07 -9.64 -4.80
CA SER A 84 5.66 -10.55 -5.86
C SER A 84 5.84 -12.01 -5.41
N SER A 85 5.31 -12.94 -6.18
CA SER A 85 5.48 -14.37 -5.94
C SER A 85 5.41 -15.14 -7.26
N PRO A 86 6.01 -16.34 -7.38
CA PRO A 86 5.96 -17.12 -8.62
C PRO A 86 4.54 -17.28 -9.19
N PRO A 87 3.50 -17.66 -8.40
CA PRO A 87 2.15 -17.76 -8.96
C PRO A 87 1.59 -16.44 -9.49
N SER A 88 1.92 -15.31 -8.86
CA SER A 88 1.44 -14.01 -9.34
C SER A 88 2.15 -13.59 -10.64
N ILE A 89 3.45 -13.89 -10.77
CA ILE A 89 4.24 -13.60 -11.97
C ILE A 89 3.72 -14.43 -13.16
N LEU A 90 3.53 -15.74 -12.97
CA LEU A 90 3.00 -16.61 -14.02
C LEU A 90 1.59 -16.19 -14.49
N ALA A 91 0.73 -15.79 -13.56
CA ALA A 91 -0.60 -15.27 -13.90
C ALA A 91 -0.55 -13.92 -14.62
N GLU A 92 0.43 -13.08 -14.31
CA GLU A 92 0.66 -11.81 -15.02
C GLU A 92 1.16 -12.05 -16.46
N MET A 93 1.98 -13.06 -16.69
CA MET A 93 2.37 -13.48 -18.05
C MET A 93 1.15 -13.92 -18.86
N LEU A 94 0.23 -14.70 -18.27
CA LEU A 94 -1.04 -15.07 -18.90
C LEU A 94 -1.90 -13.83 -19.17
N THR A 95 -2.02 -12.91 -18.22
CA THR A 95 -2.76 -11.67 -18.37
C THR A 95 -2.25 -10.85 -19.56
N ALA A 96 -0.94 -10.69 -19.67
CA ALA A 96 -0.30 -9.96 -20.77
C ALA A 96 -0.52 -10.65 -22.12
N THR A 97 -0.45 -11.98 -22.14
CA THR A 97 -0.64 -12.79 -23.37
C THR A 97 -2.06 -12.73 -23.89
N ILE A 98 -3.06 -12.86 -22.99
CA ILE A 98 -4.49 -12.87 -23.38
C ILE A 98 -4.96 -11.48 -23.80
N GLY A 99 -4.46 -10.43 -23.15
CA GLY A 99 -4.83 -9.04 -23.45
C GLY A 99 -6.31 -8.72 -23.22
N ALA A 100 -6.97 -9.42 -22.28
CA ALA A 100 -8.40 -9.22 -22.00
C ALA A 100 -8.70 -7.81 -21.48
N GLN A 101 -9.75 -7.18 -22.03
CA GLN A 101 -10.28 -5.91 -21.54
C GLN A 101 -11.47 -6.19 -20.59
N CYS A 102 -11.28 -5.89 -19.29
CA CYS A 102 -12.20 -6.29 -18.22
C CYS A 102 -13.16 -5.15 -17.78
N MET A 103 -13.56 -4.27 -18.71
CA MET A 103 -14.38 -3.12 -18.40
C MET A 103 -15.86 -3.47 -18.15
N ILE A 104 -16.42 -4.38 -18.95
CA ILE A 104 -17.81 -4.84 -18.87
C ILE A 104 -17.84 -6.37 -18.96
N TRP A 105 -18.91 -6.98 -18.47
CA TRP A 105 -19.06 -8.43 -18.49
C TRP A 105 -18.95 -8.98 -19.92
N GLU A 106 -19.59 -8.34 -20.90
CA GLU A 106 -19.63 -8.80 -22.29
C GLU A 106 -18.24 -8.84 -22.97
N THR A 107 -17.31 -7.98 -22.57
CA THR A 107 -15.94 -7.98 -23.12
C THR A 107 -15.04 -9.04 -22.52
N SER A 108 -15.35 -9.55 -21.32
CA SER A 108 -14.69 -10.69 -20.69
C SER A 108 -15.53 -11.25 -19.53
N PRO A 109 -16.51 -12.14 -19.80
CA PRO A 109 -17.33 -12.74 -18.75
C PRO A 109 -16.52 -13.44 -17.66
N ALA A 110 -15.53 -14.22 -18.08
CA ALA A 110 -14.65 -14.93 -17.15
C ALA A 110 -13.89 -14.00 -16.21
N ALA A 111 -13.47 -12.82 -16.68
CA ALA A 111 -12.75 -11.86 -15.86
C ALA A 111 -13.69 -11.20 -14.84
N ALA A 112 -14.88 -10.79 -15.24
CA ALA A 112 -15.87 -10.17 -14.37
C ALA A 112 -16.30 -11.14 -13.25
N GLU A 113 -16.67 -12.37 -13.61
CA GLU A 113 -17.14 -13.37 -12.64
C GLU A 113 -16.01 -13.88 -11.73
N LEU A 114 -14.78 -13.98 -12.24
CA LEU A 114 -13.64 -14.32 -11.42
C LEU A 114 -13.34 -13.20 -10.41
N GLU A 115 -13.41 -11.94 -10.81
CA GLU A 115 -13.21 -10.81 -9.90
C GLU A 115 -14.24 -10.84 -8.77
N GLU A 116 -15.52 -10.97 -9.10
CA GLU A 116 -16.59 -11.08 -8.11
C GLU A 116 -16.38 -12.27 -7.15
N ARG A 117 -16.03 -13.42 -7.68
CA ARG A 117 -15.76 -14.62 -6.86
C ARG A 117 -14.59 -14.43 -5.91
N VAL A 118 -13.49 -13.86 -6.38
CA VAL A 118 -12.30 -13.59 -5.56
C VAL A 118 -12.60 -12.54 -4.49
N MET A 119 -13.39 -11.52 -4.83
CA MET A 119 -13.83 -10.52 -3.83
C MET A 119 -14.67 -11.15 -2.74
N ASN A 120 -15.61 -12.03 -3.07
CA ASN A 120 -16.41 -12.77 -2.09
C ASN A 120 -15.52 -13.64 -1.18
N TRP A 121 -14.52 -14.36 -1.74
CA TRP A 121 -13.58 -15.15 -0.95
C TRP A 121 -12.81 -14.29 0.05
N LEU A 122 -12.33 -13.12 -0.37
CA LEU A 122 -11.56 -12.23 0.50
C LEU A 122 -12.45 -11.62 1.58
N ARG A 123 -13.65 -11.11 1.23
CA ARG A 123 -14.63 -10.62 2.19
C ARG A 123 -14.86 -11.63 3.31
N ASP A 124 -15.19 -12.87 2.96
CA ASP A 124 -15.52 -13.93 3.90
C ASP A 124 -14.30 -14.36 4.73
N SER A 125 -13.12 -14.48 4.07
CA SER A 125 -11.87 -14.86 4.74
C SER A 125 -11.36 -13.81 5.72
N MET A 126 -11.64 -12.53 5.47
CA MET A 126 -11.27 -11.41 6.33
C MET A 126 -12.31 -11.14 7.43
N GLY A 127 -13.48 -11.75 7.35
CA GLY A 127 -14.59 -11.51 8.29
C GLY A 127 -15.29 -10.17 8.08
N LEU A 128 -15.24 -9.62 6.87
CA LEU A 128 -15.96 -8.40 6.52
C LEU A 128 -17.47 -8.67 6.38
N PRO A 129 -18.32 -7.64 6.55
CA PRO A 129 -19.77 -7.77 6.45
C PRO A 129 -20.23 -8.34 5.09
N GLN A 130 -21.24 -9.18 5.10
CA GLN A 130 -21.80 -9.79 3.87
C GLN A 130 -22.40 -8.75 2.89
N SER A 131 -22.74 -7.56 3.39
CA SER A 131 -23.21 -6.43 2.56
C SER A 131 -22.10 -5.76 1.76
N PHE A 132 -20.82 -6.08 2.04
CA PHE A 132 -19.71 -5.48 1.30
C PHE A 132 -19.54 -6.16 -0.05
N GLU A 133 -19.53 -5.35 -1.09
CA GLU A 133 -19.24 -5.75 -2.46
C GLU A 133 -17.88 -5.21 -2.87
N GLY A 134 -17.10 -6.00 -3.62
CA GLY A 134 -15.71 -5.68 -3.92
C GLY A 134 -15.40 -5.44 -5.39
N VAL A 135 -14.41 -4.57 -5.64
CA VAL A 135 -13.81 -4.31 -6.95
C VAL A 135 -12.29 -4.18 -6.81
N ILE A 136 -11.53 -4.52 -7.85
CA ILE A 136 -10.07 -4.37 -7.84
C ILE A 136 -9.67 -3.09 -8.56
N HIS A 137 -9.13 -2.13 -7.83
CA HIS A 137 -8.45 -0.95 -8.34
C HIS A 137 -6.94 -1.19 -8.56
N ASP A 138 -6.25 -0.23 -9.15
CA ASP A 138 -4.79 -0.23 -9.27
C ASP A 138 -4.11 -0.03 -7.91
N THR A 139 -4.45 1.05 -7.20
CA THR A 139 -3.81 1.43 -5.94
C THR A 139 -4.83 1.89 -4.89
N ALA A 140 -4.45 1.85 -3.61
CA ALA A 140 -5.25 2.46 -2.54
C ALA A 140 -5.40 3.98 -2.74
N SER A 141 -4.51 4.64 -3.47
CA SER A 141 -4.68 6.07 -3.80
C SER A 141 -5.91 6.31 -4.67
N THR A 142 -6.14 5.46 -5.68
CA THR A 142 -7.35 5.49 -6.50
C THR A 142 -8.58 5.11 -5.68
N ALA A 143 -8.48 4.08 -4.84
CA ALA A 143 -9.57 3.65 -3.96
C ALA A 143 -10.00 4.76 -2.96
N THR A 144 -9.03 5.42 -2.32
CA THR A 144 -9.28 6.55 -1.42
C THR A 144 -9.90 7.74 -2.17
N LEU A 145 -9.42 8.05 -3.38
CA LEU A 145 -10.03 9.07 -4.22
C LEU A 145 -11.47 8.71 -4.60
N THR A 146 -11.72 7.45 -4.98
CA THR A 146 -13.06 6.92 -5.26
C THR A 146 -13.97 7.09 -4.03
N ALA A 147 -13.50 6.74 -2.84
CA ALA A 147 -14.26 6.92 -1.59
C ALA A 147 -14.60 8.39 -1.31
N ILE A 148 -13.62 9.30 -1.49
CA ILE A 148 -13.83 10.76 -1.28
C ILE A 148 -14.86 11.31 -2.27
N ILE A 149 -14.78 10.92 -3.56
CA ILE A 149 -15.74 11.35 -4.57
C ILE A 149 -17.13 10.78 -4.27
N SER A 150 -17.24 9.49 -3.93
CA SER A 150 -18.53 8.87 -3.58
C SER A 150 -19.15 9.50 -2.33
N ALA A 151 -18.35 9.80 -1.30
CA ALA A 151 -18.80 10.53 -0.12
C ALA A 151 -19.33 11.93 -0.48
N ARG A 152 -18.59 12.66 -1.34
CA ARG A 152 -18.99 13.97 -1.84
C ARG A 152 -20.33 13.89 -2.57
N GLU A 153 -20.50 12.92 -3.46
CA GLU A 153 -21.75 12.74 -4.21
C GLU A 153 -22.92 12.33 -3.31
N LYS A 154 -22.69 11.39 -2.39
CA LYS A 154 -23.72 10.97 -1.41
C LYS A 154 -24.23 12.16 -0.58
N ILE A 155 -23.34 12.93 0.03
CA ILE A 155 -23.74 14.05 0.89
C ILE A 155 -24.39 15.19 0.13
N THR A 156 -24.04 15.38 -1.13
CA THR A 156 -24.64 16.41 -2.02
C THR A 156 -25.83 15.89 -2.84
N ARG A 157 -26.24 14.64 -2.62
CA ARG A 157 -27.30 13.97 -3.40
C ARG A 157 -27.03 14.03 -4.89
N TYR A 158 -25.77 13.77 -5.27
CA TYR A 158 -25.24 13.75 -6.65
C TYR A 158 -25.29 15.10 -7.39
N SER A 159 -25.62 16.20 -6.71
CA SER A 159 -25.64 17.52 -7.33
C SER A 159 -24.26 18.08 -7.62
N TYR A 160 -23.21 17.56 -6.96
CA TYR A 160 -21.85 18.04 -7.22
C TYR A 160 -21.33 17.61 -8.60
N ASN A 161 -21.69 16.43 -9.08
CA ASN A 161 -21.39 15.99 -10.44
C ASN A 161 -22.07 16.85 -11.50
N GLU A 162 -23.28 17.36 -11.21
CA GLU A 162 -24.06 18.17 -12.15
C GLU A 162 -23.65 19.65 -12.11
N LEU A 163 -23.44 20.21 -10.93
CA LEU A 163 -23.34 21.67 -10.72
C LEU A 163 -21.94 22.10 -10.23
N GLY A 164 -21.03 21.17 -9.96
CA GLY A 164 -19.77 21.45 -9.32
C GLY A 164 -19.96 21.92 -7.87
N ALA A 165 -19.06 22.78 -7.38
CA ALA A 165 -19.10 23.26 -6.01
C ALA A 165 -20.24 24.25 -5.71
N ALA A 166 -20.84 24.84 -6.75
CA ALA A 166 -21.87 25.86 -6.58
C ALA A 166 -23.10 25.32 -5.83
N GLY A 167 -23.50 26.00 -4.76
CA GLY A 167 -24.69 25.64 -3.98
C GLY A 167 -24.50 24.44 -3.03
N ASN A 168 -23.37 23.75 -3.05
CA ASN A 168 -23.15 22.54 -2.26
C ASN A 168 -22.53 22.79 -0.88
N GLY A 169 -22.17 24.05 -0.56
CA GLY A 169 -21.44 24.39 0.68
C GLY A 169 -19.99 23.92 0.65
N THR A 170 -19.25 24.23 1.72
CA THR A 170 -17.85 23.82 1.84
C THR A 170 -17.77 22.48 2.58
N LEU A 171 -17.43 21.42 1.86
CA LEU A 171 -17.32 20.06 2.41
C LEU A 171 -16.01 19.87 3.19
N ARG A 172 -16.06 19.16 4.33
CA ARG A 172 -14.92 18.84 5.18
C ARG A 172 -14.63 17.34 5.17
N ILE A 173 -13.36 17.00 5.07
CA ILE A 173 -12.85 15.63 5.20
C ILE A 173 -11.96 15.56 6.44
N TYR A 174 -12.10 14.51 7.25
CA TYR A 174 -11.38 14.32 8.51
C TYR A 174 -10.47 13.10 8.43
N THR A 175 -9.27 13.21 8.94
CA THR A 175 -8.32 12.09 9.08
C THR A 175 -7.24 12.42 10.10
N SER A 176 -6.43 11.45 10.52
CA SER A 176 -5.30 11.73 11.43
C SER A 176 -4.14 12.42 10.72
N ALA A 177 -3.25 13.03 11.51
CA ALA A 177 -1.97 13.53 11.01
C ALA A 177 -1.05 12.39 10.49
N GLN A 178 -1.31 11.14 10.88
CA GLN A 178 -0.57 9.94 10.50
C GLN A 178 -1.11 9.24 9.25
N ALA A 179 -2.24 9.72 8.70
CA ALA A 179 -2.81 9.16 7.49
C ALA A 179 -1.87 9.33 6.27
N HIS A 180 -1.98 8.41 5.34
CA HIS A 180 -1.17 8.43 4.12
C HIS A 180 -1.43 9.68 3.27
N SER A 181 -0.40 10.19 2.59
CA SER A 181 -0.47 11.40 1.74
C SER A 181 -1.48 11.31 0.58
N SER A 182 -1.93 10.11 0.21
CA SER A 182 -3.01 9.89 -0.77
C SER A 182 -4.30 10.57 -0.38
N VAL A 183 -4.60 10.69 0.91
CA VAL A 183 -5.80 11.38 1.41
C VAL A 183 -5.77 12.86 1.01
N GLU A 184 -4.66 13.57 1.30
CA GLU A 184 -4.51 14.97 0.92
C GLU A 184 -4.53 15.15 -0.61
N LYS A 185 -3.87 14.24 -1.33
CA LYS A 185 -3.90 14.23 -2.80
C LYS A 185 -5.32 14.00 -3.32
N GLY A 186 -6.06 13.04 -2.76
CA GLY A 186 -7.45 12.75 -3.12
C GLY A 186 -8.36 13.94 -2.90
N VAL A 187 -8.28 14.62 -1.76
CA VAL A 187 -9.04 15.85 -1.46
C VAL A 187 -8.77 16.96 -2.47
N LYS A 188 -7.50 17.13 -2.88
CA LYS A 188 -7.12 18.11 -3.91
C LYS A 188 -7.70 17.75 -5.28
N ILE A 189 -7.57 16.50 -5.71
CA ILE A 189 -8.05 16.01 -7.00
C ILE A 189 -9.58 16.04 -7.07
N ALA A 190 -10.28 15.68 -5.97
CA ALA A 190 -11.73 15.77 -5.87
C ALA A 190 -12.29 17.20 -5.92
N GLY A 191 -11.45 18.22 -6.03
CA GLY A 191 -11.84 19.63 -6.12
C GLY A 191 -12.33 20.24 -4.81
N LEU A 192 -12.13 19.55 -3.68
CA LEU A 192 -12.58 20.04 -2.37
C LEU A 192 -11.66 21.12 -1.78
N GLY A 193 -10.40 21.16 -2.21
CA GLY A 193 -9.38 22.07 -1.70
C GLY A 193 -8.68 21.59 -0.42
N ARG A 194 -7.35 21.67 -0.41
CA ARG A 194 -6.49 21.18 0.68
C ARG A 194 -6.88 21.72 2.06
N ARG A 195 -7.33 22.97 2.16
CA ARG A 195 -7.73 23.59 3.44
C ARG A 195 -8.96 22.95 4.08
N ASN A 196 -9.69 22.13 3.33
CA ASN A 196 -10.87 21.42 3.79
C ASN A 196 -10.56 19.99 4.28
N LEU A 197 -9.28 19.60 4.28
CA LEU A 197 -8.81 18.43 5.00
C LEU A 197 -8.45 18.82 6.43
N VAL A 198 -9.21 18.31 7.38
CA VAL A 198 -9.00 18.49 8.82
C VAL A 198 -8.13 17.35 9.33
N LYS A 199 -6.95 17.69 9.84
CA LYS A 199 -6.05 16.73 10.48
C LYS A 199 -6.35 16.71 11.97
N VAL A 200 -6.99 15.64 12.40
CA VAL A 200 -7.35 15.36 13.79
C VAL A 200 -6.09 14.95 14.57
N ARG A 201 -6.01 15.33 15.82
CA ARG A 201 -4.94 14.89 16.73
C ARG A 201 -4.93 13.38 16.88
N THR A 202 -3.76 12.86 17.23
CA THR A 202 -3.58 11.45 17.59
C THR A 202 -3.39 11.32 19.11
N ASN A 203 -3.78 10.17 19.65
CA ASN A 203 -3.49 9.77 21.02
C ASN A 203 -2.03 9.28 21.19
N GLY A 204 -1.67 8.76 22.35
CA GLY A 204 -0.33 8.26 22.65
C GLY A 204 0.12 7.06 21.82
N ASP A 205 -0.81 6.34 21.17
CA ASP A 205 -0.55 5.23 20.26
C ASP A 205 -0.53 5.66 18.79
N TYR A 206 -0.54 6.94 18.51
CA TYR A 206 -0.62 7.54 17.16
C TYR A 206 -1.90 7.21 16.38
N ALA A 207 -2.94 6.74 17.04
CA ALA A 207 -4.27 6.54 16.49
C ALA A 207 -5.12 7.83 16.61
N ILE A 208 -6.19 7.95 15.82
CA ILE A 208 -7.14 9.08 15.93
C ILE A 208 -7.62 9.26 17.37
N ASP A 209 -7.51 10.49 17.87
CA ASP A 209 -8.19 10.93 19.09
C ASP A 209 -9.67 11.20 18.75
N THR A 210 -10.55 10.32 19.19
CA THR A 210 -11.98 10.38 18.87
C THR A 210 -12.69 11.58 19.51
N VAL A 211 -12.18 12.08 20.62
CA VAL A 211 -12.69 13.30 21.24
C VAL A 211 -12.40 14.53 20.37
N ASP A 212 -11.14 14.67 19.92
CA ASP A 212 -10.76 15.76 19.00
C ASP A 212 -11.46 15.64 17.64
N LEU A 213 -11.73 14.41 17.17
CA LEU A 213 -12.52 14.18 15.96
C LEU A 213 -13.93 14.77 16.10
N GLU A 214 -14.64 14.40 17.17
CA GLU A 214 -16.01 14.84 17.38
C GLU A 214 -16.08 16.36 17.63
N GLU A 215 -15.18 16.92 18.45
CA GLU A 215 -15.06 18.36 18.68
C GLU A 215 -14.79 19.13 17.38
N SER A 216 -13.95 18.58 16.49
CA SER A 216 -13.66 19.17 15.19
C SER A 216 -14.88 19.20 14.28
N ILE A 217 -15.67 18.13 14.25
CA ILE A 217 -16.92 18.06 13.49
C ILE A 217 -17.93 19.09 14.03
N VAL A 218 -18.14 19.14 15.34
CA VAL A 218 -19.08 20.08 15.97
C VAL A 218 -18.68 21.53 15.70
N ARG A 219 -17.39 21.86 15.83
CA ARG A 219 -16.83 23.18 15.54
C ARG A 219 -17.05 23.58 14.07
N ASP A 220 -16.82 22.66 13.14
CA ASP A 220 -17.02 22.92 11.72
C ASP A 220 -18.50 23.13 11.37
N ILE A 221 -19.43 22.35 11.95
CA ILE A 221 -20.86 22.54 11.77
C ILE A 221 -21.27 23.94 12.27
N ALA A 222 -20.81 24.33 13.47
CA ALA A 222 -21.09 25.65 14.05
C ALA A 222 -20.54 26.81 13.20
N ALA A 223 -19.43 26.57 12.47
CA ALA A 223 -18.82 27.53 11.55
C ALA A 223 -19.47 27.52 10.14
N GLY A 224 -20.51 26.71 9.90
CA GLY A 224 -21.24 26.65 8.64
C GLY A 224 -20.56 25.76 7.57
N TYR A 225 -19.57 24.97 7.95
CA TYR A 225 -19.01 23.91 7.10
C TYR A 225 -19.91 22.69 7.10
N ARG A 226 -19.71 21.85 6.10
CA ARG A 226 -20.50 20.64 5.92
C ARG A 226 -19.58 19.41 6.02
N PRO A 227 -19.54 18.70 7.16
CA PRO A 227 -18.82 17.46 7.31
C PRO A 227 -19.27 16.44 6.25
N CYS A 228 -18.31 15.69 5.67
CA CYS A 228 -18.58 14.81 4.54
C CYS A 228 -18.06 13.39 4.77
N CYS A 229 -16.77 13.26 5.12
CA CYS A 229 -16.13 11.95 5.21
C CYS A 229 -15.08 11.92 6.32
N VAL A 230 -15.01 10.80 7.03
CA VAL A 230 -13.89 10.44 7.90
C VAL A 230 -13.11 9.32 7.23
N ILE A 231 -11.78 9.46 7.20
CA ILE A 231 -10.87 8.43 6.71
C ILE A 231 -10.06 7.93 7.90
N ALA A 232 -10.38 6.71 8.34
CA ALA A 232 -9.70 5.99 9.40
C ALA A 232 -8.72 4.98 8.82
N THR A 233 -7.67 4.61 9.57
CA THR A 233 -6.60 3.74 9.08
C THR A 233 -6.43 2.51 9.97
N ILE A 234 -6.28 1.32 9.36
CA ILE A 234 -5.75 0.12 10.01
C ILE A 234 -4.32 -0.08 9.53
N GLY A 235 -3.35 0.36 10.32
CA GLY A 235 -1.94 0.31 9.99
C GLY A 235 -1.43 1.55 9.26
N THR A 236 -1.30 2.66 9.99
CA THR A 236 -0.78 3.93 9.47
C THR A 236 0.63 3.77 8.89
N THR A 237 0.97 4.60 7.90
CA THR A 237 2.26 4.48 7.19
C THR A 237 3.46 4.69 8.12
N GLY A 238 3.35 5.58 9.10
CA GLY A 238 4.46 5.92 10.01
C GLY A 238 4.76 4.80 11.01
N THR A 239 3.72 4.26 11.66
CA THR A 239 3.84 3.46 12.88
C THR A 239 3.05 2.16 12.88
N THR A 240 2.21 1.93 11.86
CA THR A 240 1.17 0.90 11.83
C THR A 240 0.12 1.03 12.94
N ALA A 241 -0.11 2.24 13.45
CA ALA A 241 -1.20 2.50 14.38
C ALA A 241 -2.56 2.11 13.78
N VAL A 242 -3.49 1.73 14.65
CA VAL A 242 -4.84 1.30 14.28
C VAL A 242 -5.84 2.26 14.91
N ASP A 243 -6.62 2.91 14.07
CA ASP A 243 -7.65 3.84 14.53
C ASP A 243 -8.84 3.08 15.16
N PRO A 244 -9.49 3.62 16.20
CA PRO A 244 -10.60 2.98 16.92
C PRO A 244 -11.90 3.04 16.09
N LEU A 245 -12.07 2.06 15.18
CA LEU A 245 -13.14 2.07 14.17
C LEU A 245 -14.55 2.05 14.77
N ASN A 246 -14.75 1.42 15.94
CA ASN A 246 -16.08 1.34 16.54
C ASN A 246 -16.55 2.74 16.96
N GLU A 247 -15.72 3.47 17.71
CA GLU A 247 -16.00 4.81 18.19
C GLU A 247 -16.11 5.81 17.03
N ILE A 248 -15.21 5.71 16.04
CA ILE A 248 -15.27 6.55 14.83
C ILE A 248 -16.55 6.26 14.05
N GLY A 249 -16.95 4.99 13.94
CA GLY A 249 -18.18 4.58 13.28
C GLY A 249 -19.43 5.10 13.98
N GLU A 250 -19.43 5.18 15.32
CA GLU A 250 -20.52 5.81 16.10
C GLU A 250 -20.63 7.31 15.81
N ILE A 251 -19.50 8.01 15.80
CA ILE A 251 -19.43 9.43 15.41
C ILE A 251 -19.94 9.63 13.98
N CYS A 252 -19.45 8.85 13.00
CA CYS A 252 -19.91 8.93 11.62
C CYS A 252 -21.41 8.69 11.48
N SER A 253 -21.95 7.71 12.21
CA SER A 253 -23.40 7.42 12.21
C SER A 253 -24.22 8.57 12.82
N LYS A 254 -23.73 9.22 13.89
CA LYS A 254 -24.37 10.34 14.55
C LYS A 254 -24.50 11.58 13.65
N TYR A 255 -23.50 11.82 12.80
CA TYR A 255 -23.42 13.01 11.95
C TYR A 255 -23.68 12.72 10.45
N ASP A 256 -24.13 11.50 10.11
CA ASP A 256 -24.39 11.03 8.73
C ASP A 256 -23.16 11.25 7.80
N LEU A 257 -21.98 10.82 8.25
CA LEU A 257 -20.73 10.94 7.51
C LEU A 257 -20.35 9.62 6.84
N TRP A 258 -19.73 9.70 5.68
CA TRP A 258 -19.08 8.54 5.07
C TRP A 258 -17.85 8.13 5.90
N LEU A 259 -17.78 6.87 6.26
CA LEU A 259 -16.59 6.28 6.85
C LEU A 259 -15.83 5.45 5.80
N HIS A 260 -14.62 5.87 5.44
CA HIS A 260 -13.69 5.09 4.64
C HIS A 260 -12.59 4.53 5.53
N VAL A 261 -12.30 3.22 5.41
CA VAL A 261 -11.22 2.56 6.13
C VAL A 261 -10.06 2.26 5.19
N ASP A 262 -8.95 2.98 5.38
CA ASP A 262 -7.67 2.69 4.69
C ASP A 262 -6.90 1.63 5.49
N ALA A 263 -7.01 0.39 5.04
CA ALA A 263 -6.28 -0.76 5.57
C ALA A 263 -5.22 -1.26 4.57
N ALA A 264 -4.61 -0.35 3.80
CA ALA A 264 -3.72 -0.68 2.67
C ALA A 264 -2.63 -1.72 3.00
N LEU A 265 -2.07 -1.69 4.20
CA LEU A 265 -1.18 -2.74 4.72
C LEU A 265 -1.92 -3.69 5.66
N GLY A 266 -2.52 -3.13 6.71
CA GLY A 266 -3.06 -3.90 7.85
C GLY A 266 -4.25 -4.80 7.48
N GLY A 267 -4.96 -4.49 6.40
CA GLY A 267 -6.05 -5.33 5.91
C GLY A 267 -5.64 -6.78 5.59
N THR A 268 -4.39 -6.99 5.14
CA THR A 268 -3.88 -8.35 4.94
C THR A 268 -3.85 -9.17 6.24
N ALA A 269 -3.61 -8.55 7.39
CA ALA A 269 -3.61 -9.24 8.68
C ALA A 269 -5.03 -9.71 9.09
N MET A 270 -6.10 -9.17 8.50
CA MET A 270 -7.48 -9.63 8.78
C MET A 270 -7.72 -11.06 8.28
N LEU A 271 -6.87 -11.60 7.41
CA LEU A 271 -6.88 -13.02 7.06
C LEU A 271 -6.58 -13.92 8.27
N LEU A 272 -5.87 -13.40 9.28
CA LEU A 272 -5.57 -14.07 10.55
C LEU A 272 -6.74 -13.87 11.52
N PRO A 273 -7.42 -14.93 11.99
CA PRO A 273 -8.53 -14.79 12.93
C PRO A 273 -8.18 -13.99 14.20
N GLU A 274 -6.95 -14.14 14.69
CA GLU A 274 -6.44 -13.47 15.89
C GLU A 274 -6.26 -11.95 15.74
N PHE A 275 -6.28 -11.41 14.51
CA PHE A 275 -6.16 -9.97 14.23
C PHE A 275 -7.49 -9.31 13.85
N ARG A 276 -8.58 -10.07 13.71
CA ARG A 276 -9.89 -9.52 13.32
C ARG A 276 -10.47 -8.54 14.31
N HIS A 277 -10.08 -8.63 15.58
CA HIS A 277 -10.48 -7.66 16.61
C HIS A 277 -10.07 -6.21 16.25
N LEU A 278 -9.01 -6.02 15.45
CA LEU A 278 -8.58 -4.70 14.99
C LEU A 278 -9.53 -4.06 13.95
N SER A 279 -10.48 -4.83 13.43
CA SER A 279 -11.53 -4.34 12.53
C SER A 279 -12.92 -4.26 13.20
N GLU A 280 -12.99 -4.33 14.52
CA GLU A 280 -14.26 -4.08 15.23
C GLU A 280 -14.82 -2.70 14.85
N GLY A 281 -16.10 -2.64 14.50
CA GLY A 281 -16.74 -1.43 13.98
C GLY A 281 -16.70 -1.28 12.46
N VAL A 282 -15.98 -2.13 11.71
CA VAL A 282 -15.93 -2.07 10.22
C VAL A 282 -17.30 -2.19 9.55
N SER A 283 -18.29 -2.82 10.22
CA SER A 283 -19.67 -2.91 9.74
C SER A 283 -20.37 -1.55 9.61
N ARG A 284 -19.85 -0.52 10.29
CA ARG A 284 -20.33 0.87 10.18
C ARG A 284 -19.67 1.63 9.02
N ALA A 285 -18.59 1.10 8.45
CA ALA A 285 -17.91 1.74 7.34
C ALA A 285 -18.74 1.67 6.05
N ASP A 286 -18.65 2.71 5.24
CA ASP A 286 -19.21 2.75 3.89
C ASP A 286 -18.26 2.13 2.87
N SER A 287 -16.94 2.18 3.12
CA SER A 287 -15.93 1.58 2.25
C SER A 287 -14.66 1.18 3.00
N PHE A 288 -13.96 0.19 2.43
CA PHE A 288 -12.75 -0.39 2.98
C PHE A 288 -11.78 -0.72 1.85
N VAL A 289 -10.49 -0.44 2.02
CA VAL A 289 -9.45 -0.78 1.03
C VAL A 289 -8.29 -1.52 1.68
N PHE A 290 -7.77 -2.55 0.98
CA PHE A 290 -6.46 -3.11 1.30
C PHE A 290 -5.69 -3.48 0.03
N ASN A 291 -4.35 -3.60 0.14
CA ASN A 291 -3.49 -3.82 -1.01
C ASN A 291 -2.85 -5.21 -1.01
N PRO A 292 -3.40 -6.21 -1.75
CA PRO A 292 -2.72 -7.47 -1.98
C PRO A 292 -1.29 -7.31 -2.52
N HIS A 293 -1.04 -6.26 -3.33
CA HIS A 293 0.29 -5.97 -3.87
C HIS A 293 1.31 -5.46 -2.84
N LYS A 294 0.89 -5.23 -1.58
CA LYS A 294 1.82 -4.94 -0.48
C LYS A 294 2.20 -6.21 0.25
N TRP A 295 1.30 -6.77 1.04
CA TRP A 295 1.63 -7.83 1.99
C TRP A 295 0.95 -9.17 1.73
N MET A 296 0.21 -9.31 0.61
CA MET A 296 -0.44 -10.56 0.21
C MET A 296 0.22 -11.21 -1.02
N PHE A 297 1.53 -11.02 -1.19
CA PHE A 297 2.38 -11.73 -2.17
C PHE A 297 1.91 -11.64 -3.64
N THR A 298 1.14 -10.62 -3.95
CA THR A 298 0.63 -10.34 -5.30
C THR A 298 1.43 -9.21 -5.94
N ASN A 299 1.94 -9.40 -7.16
CA ASN A 299 2.75 -8.36 -7.80
C ASN A 299 1.94 -7.08 -8.08
N PHE A 300 2.63 -5.95 -8.05
CA PHE A 300 2.07 -4.63 -8.33
C PHE A 300 1.50 -4.59 -9.77
N ASP A 301 0.26 -4.07 -10.04
CA ASP A 301 -0.64 -3.44 -9.12
C ASP A 301 -1.89 -4.30 -8.82
N CYS A 302 -2.38 -4.26 -7.59
CA CYS A 302 -3.62 -4.91 -7.17
C CYS A 302 -4.07 -4.33 -5.82
N SER A 303 -5.17 -3.58 -5.81
CA SER A 303 -5.76 -2.97 -4.63
C SER A 303 -7.23 -3.35 -4.55
N VAL A 304 -7.64 -4.02 -3.49
CA VAL A 304 -9.01 -4.45 -3.28
C VAL A 304 -9.78 -3.36 -2.55
N TYR A 305 -10.88 -2.93 -3.14
CA TYR A 305 -11.78 -1.95 -2.57
C TYR A 305 -13.17 -2.58 -2.35
N PHE A 306 -13.66 -2.49 -1.14
CA PHE A 306 -15.01 -2.90 -0.78
C PHE A 306 -15.86 -1.69 -0.49
N VAL A 307 -17.13 -1.76 -0.87
CA VAL A 307 -18.15 -0.76 -0.59
C VAL A 307 -19.38 -1.44 -0.01
N LYS A 308 -20.04 -0.80 0.94
CA LYS A 308 -21.23 -1.32 1.61
C LYS A 308 -22.47 -1.34 0.71
N ASP A 309 -22.55 -0.38 -0.22
CA ASP A 309 -23.62 -0.22 -1.20
C ASP A 309 -23.02 0.23 -2.54
N ALA A 310 -22.95 -0.71 -3.49
CA ALA A 310 -22.41 -0.46 -4.82
C ALA A 310 -23.19 0.61 -5.61
N ALA A 311 -24.46 0.85 -5.28
CA ALA A 311 -25.26 1.90 -5.94
C ALA A 311 -24.61 3.28 -5.78
N HIS A 312 -23.89 3.54 -4.68
CA HIS A 312 -23.17 4.80 -4.51
C HIS A 312 -22.01 4.96 -5.50
N LEU A 313 -21.33 3.88 -5.89
CA LEU A 313 -20.28 3.92 -6.92
C LEU A 313 -20.90 4.13 -8.29
N ILE A 314 -21.92 3.33 -8.63
CA ILE A 314 -22.63 3.40 -9.91
C ILE A 314 -23.18 4.81 -10.13
N ASN A 315 -23.95 5.34 -9.19
CA ASN A 315 -24.52 6.69 -9.28
C ASN A 315 -23.46 7.81 -9.37
N THR A 316 -22.23 7.54 -8.88
CA THR A 316 -21.14 8.52 -8.91
C THR A 316 -20.39 8.49 -10.24
N PHE A 317 -20.14 7.30 -10.80
CA PHE A 317 -19.18 7.13 -11.91
C PHE A 317 -19.82 6.68 -13.23
N GLU A 318 -21.08 6.23 -13.23
CA GLU A 318 -21.73 5.72 -14.44
C GLU A 318 -21.84 6.78 -15.52
N ILE A 319 -21.37 6.45 -16.72
CA ILE A 319 -21.66 7.17 -17.95
C ILE A 319 -22.10 6.14 -18.98
N LEU A 320 -23.32 6.32 -19.54
CA LEU A 320 -23.95 5.36 -20.43
C LEU A 320 -24.03 5.87 -21.88
N PRO A 321 -22.92 5.92 -22.63
CA PRO A 321 -23.00 6.12 -24.06
C PRO A 321 -23.65 4.90 -24.75
N GLU A 322 -24.27 5.10 -25.91
CA GLU A 322 -25.03 4.06 -26.62
C GLU A 322 -24.24 2.76 -26.85
N TYR A 323 -22.95 2.86 -27.21
CA TYR A 323 -22.09 1.70 -27.49
C TYR A 323 -21.71 0.85 -26.24
N LEU A 324 -22.05 1.31 -25.04
CA LEU A 324 -21.82 0.61 -23.80
C LEU A 324 -23.10 0.07 -23.16
N LYS A 325 -24.25 0.18 -23.80
CA LYS A 325 -25.50 -0.43 -23.35
C LYS A 325 -25.48 -1.93 -23.66
N THR A 326 -25.36 -2.76 -22.64
CA THR A 326 -25.38 -4.23 -22.75
C THR A 326 -26.78 -4.80 -22.50
N ARG A 327 -27.04 -6.00 -23.02
CA ARG A 327 -28.29 -6.73 -22.74
C ARG A 327 -28.34 -7.34 -21.35
N THR A 328 -27.16 -7.50 -20.73
CA THR A 328 -26.96 -8.12 -19.41
C THR A 328 -26.98 -7.10 -18.27
N ARG A 329 -27.19 -5.83 -18.55
CA ARG A 329 -27.24 -4.76 -17.54
C ARG A 329 -28.25 -5.08 -16.43
N GLY A 330 -27.82 -4.93 -15.18
CA GLY A 330 -28.63 -5.24 -13.99
C GLY A 330 -28.71 -6.73 -13.63
N GLN A 331 -28.07 -7.60 -14.44
CA GLN A 331 -27.93 -9.04 -14.13
C GLN A 331 -26.50 -9.39 -13.72
N VAL A 332 -25.52 -8.54 -14.04
CA VAL A 332 -24.08 -8.74 -13.80
C VAL A 332 -23.43 -7.44 -13.34
N ASN A 333 -22.24 -7.54 -12.75
CA ASN A 333 -21.46 -6.37 -12.36
C ASN A 333 -20.72 -5.79 -13.56
N GLU A 334 -21.01 -4.53 -13.88
CA GLU A 334 -20.32 -3.74 -14.90
C GLU A 334 -19.25 -2.88 -14.22
N TYR A 335 -18.08 -3.47 -13.98
CA TYR A 335 -17.04 -2.86 -13.14
C TYR A 335 -16.46 -1.54 -13.62
N ARG A 336 -16.67 -1.15 -14.90
CA ARG A 336 -16.33 0.19 -15.40
C ARG A 336 -17.04 1.32 -14.64
N ASP A 337 -18.23 1.01 -14.09
CA ASP A 337 -19.06 1.98 -13.38
C ASP A 337 -18.74 2.02 -11.87
N TRP A 338 -17.75 1.22 -11.43
CA TRP A 338 -17.32 1.10 -10.03
C TRP A 338 -16.07 1.93 -9.72
N GLY A 339 -15.68 2.84 -10.57
CA GLY A 339 -14.51 3.68 -10.37
C GLY A 339 -14.17 4.56 -11.57
N ILE A 340 -13.02 5.22 -11.51
CA ILE A 340 -12.60 6.25 -12.44
C ILE A 340 -12.26 5.69 -13.84
N PRO A 341 -11.45 4.61 -13.98
CA PRO A 341 -10.99 4.17 -15.29
C PRO A 341 -12.03 3.31 -16.02
N LEU A 342 -12.28 3.62 -17.31
CA LEU A 342 -13.06 2.77 -18.19
C LEU A 342 -12.34 1.44 -18.45
N GLY A 343 -11.09 1.51 -18.93
CA GLY A 343 -10.28 0.33 -19.24
C GLY A 343 -9.76 -0.34 -17.97
N ARG A 344 -9.87 -1.68 -17.91
CA ARG A 344 -9.46 -2.45 -16.74
C ARG A 344 -8.63 -3.67 -17.13
N ARG A 345 -7.53 -3.90 -16.39
CA ARG A 345 -6.69 -5.11 -16.53
C ARG A 345 -7.35 -6.30 -15.83
N PHE A 346 -6.99 -7.51 -16.24
CA PHE A 346 -7.41 -8.76 -15.60
C PHE A 346 -6.63 -9.02 -14.29
N ARG A 347 -6.73 -8.09 -13.33
CA ARG A 347 -6.01 -8.16 -12.03
C ARG A 347 -6.46 -9.32 -11.17
N ALA A 348 -7.71 -9.74 -11.31
CA ALA A 348 -8.27 -10.87 -10.55
C ALA A 348 -7.51 -12.19 -10.82
N LEU A 349 -6.94 -12.37 -12.01
CA LEU A 349 -6.26 -13.62 -12.36
C LEU A 349 -5.03 -13.88 -11.48
N LYS A 350 -4.19 -12.88 -11.28
CA LYS A 350 -3.00 -13.04 -10.43
C LYS A 350 -3.34 -13.19 -8.95
N LEU A 351 -4.36 -12.49 -8.47
CA LEU A 351 -4.83 -12.62 -7.09
C LEU A 351 -5.44 -14.01 -6.85
N TRP A 352 -6.24 -14.51 -7.79
CA TRP A 352 -6.76 -15.87 -7.79
C TRP A 352 -5.64 -16.91 -7.78
N ALA A 353 -4.61 -16.76 -8.61
CA ALA A 353 -3.47 -17.65 -8.66
C ALA A 353 -2.73 -17.72 -7.32
N VAL A 354 -2.49 -16.57 -6.68
CA VAL A 354 -1.86 -16.49 -5.36
C VAL A 354 -2.69 -17.24 -4.32
N ILE A 355 -4.01 -16.97 -4.26
CA ILE A 355 -4.91 -17.63 -3.31
C ILE A 355 -4.95 -19.14 -3.55
N ARG A 356 -5.03 -19.59 -4.82
CA ARG A 356 -5.10 -20.99 -5.18
C ARG A 356 -3.80 -21.75 -4.91
N CYS A 357 -2.65 -21.14 -5.22
CA CYS A 357 -1.35 -21.81 -5.07
C CYS A 357 -0.90 -21.91 -3.61
N TYR A 358 -1.13 -20.87 -2.82
CA TYR A 358 -0.74 -20.89 -1.40
C TYR A 358 -1.83 -21.45 -0.49
N GLY A 359 -3.09 -21.37 -0.89
CA GLY A 359 -4.22 -21.63 -0.01
C GLY A 359 -4.32 -20.58 1.11
N LEU A 360 -5.45 -20.54 1.79
CA LEU A 360 -5.66 -19.58 2.88
C LEU A 360 -4.71 -19.84 4.06
N GLU A 361 -4.47 -21.10 4.42
CA GLU A 361 -3.56 -21.45 5.53
C GLU A 361 -2.09 -21.16 5.19
N GLY A 362 -1.67 -21.35 3.95
CA GLY A 362 -0.34 -20.99 3.51
C GLY A 362 -0.10 -19.48 3.58
N LEU A 363 -1.09 -18.67 3.17
CA LEU A 363 -1.04 -17.21 3.31
C LEU A 363 -0.99 -16.80 4.79
N ARG A 364 -1.84 -17.36 5.64
CA ARG A 364 -1.84 -17.13 7.08
C ARG A 364 -0.51 -17.45 7.72
N THR A 365 0.09 -18.58 7.37
CA THR A 365 1.40 -18.99 7.89
C THR A 365 2.49 -18.00 7.53
N LYS A 366 2.54 -17.55 6.27
CA LYS A 366 3.53 -16.56 5.82
C LYS A 366 3.36 -15.20 6.52
N ILE A 367 2.13 -14.71 6.63
CA ILE A 367 1.83 -13.42 7.29
C ILE A 367 2.19 -13.50 8.78
N ARG A 368 1.81 -14.58 9.47
CA ARG A 368 2.14 -14.81 10.89
C ARG A 368 3.64 -14.87 11.13
N ASN A 369 4.38 -15.51 10.20
CA ASN A 369 5.84 -15.55 10.27
C ASN A 369 6.45 -14.13 10.24
N HIS A 370 6.01 -13.25 9.35
CA HIS A 370 6.49 -11.87 9.30
C HIS A 370 6.21 -11.11 10.59
N ILE A 371 5.02 -11.29 11.17
CA ILE A 371 4.67 -10.67 12.47
C ILE A 371 5.57 -11.21 13.58
N ASN A 372 5.82 -12.51 13.62
CA ASN A 372 6.70 -13.13 14.62
C ASN A 372 8.15 -12.67 14.50
N LEU A 373 8.67 -12.51 13.28
CA LEU A 373 10.01 -11.98 13.02
C LEU A 373 10.11 -10.52 13.49
N ALA A 374 9.13 -9.68 13.20
CA ALA A 374 9.08 -8.30 13.67
C ALA A 374 9.02 -8.23 15.22
N ALA A 375 8.21 -9.08 15.85
CA ALA A 375 8.14 -9.18 17.30
C ALA A 375 9.45 -9.69 17.92
N GLY A 376 10.16 -10.61 17.24
CA GLY A 376 11.51 -11.06 17.62
C GLY A 376 12.52 -9.92 17.62
N LEU A 377 12.58 -9.18 16.51
CA LEU A 377 13.43 -7.99 16.37
C LEU A 377 13.12 -6.95 17.45
N SER A 378 11.83 -6.68 17.69
CA SER A 378 11.40 -5.73 18.72
C SER A 378 11.93 -6.09 20.11
N ARG A 379 11.94 -7.37 20.47
CA ARG A 379 12.54 -7.83 21.74
C ARG A 379 14.05 -7.64 21.77
N GLN A 380 14.76 -7.89 20.67
CA GLN A 380 16.20 -7.68 20.57
C GLN A 380 16.52 -6.18 20.76
N ILE A 381 15.80 -5.29 20.07
CA ILE A 381 15.98 -3.83 20.21
C ILE A 381 15.70 -3.39 21.65
N ALA A 382 14.61 -3.84 22.25
CA ALA A 382 14.24 -3.45 23.63
C ALA A 382 15.23 -3.96 24.68
N SER A 383 16.03 -4.99 24.39
CA SER A 383 17.08 -5.52 25.27
C SER A 383 18.43 -4.80 25.12
N ASP A 384 18.61 -4.00 24.09
CA ASP A 384 19.85 -3.24 23.86
C ASP A 384 19.74 -1.84 24.49
N PRO A 385 20.55 -1.49 25.52
CA PRO A 385 20.45 -0.23 26.24
C PRO A 385 20.81 1.01 25.39
N SER A 386 21.37 0.80 24.22
CA SER A 386 21.73 1.88 23.28
C SER A 386 20.61 2.23 22.32
N PHE A 387 19.52 1.47 22.34
CA PHE A 387 18.37 1.69 21.45
C PHE A 387 17.08 1.87 22.23
N GLU A 388 16.13 2.54 21.61
CA GLU A 388 14.79 2.76 22.15
C GLU A 388 13.75 2.27 21.14
N LEU A 389 12.85 1.39 21.61
CA LEU A 389 11.67 1.01 20.86
C LEU A 389 10.62 2.12 20.99
N VAL A 390 10.25 2.77 19.87
CA VAL A 390 9.38 3.96 19.91
C VAL A 390 7.90 3.59 19.93
N THR A 391 7.52 2.53 19.21
CA THR A 391 6.14 2.03 19.22
C THR A 391 6.13 0.52 19.45
N ARG A 392 5.10 0.03 20.12
CA ARG A 392 4.85 -1.41 20.18
C ARG A 392 4.39 -1.88 18.78
N PRO A 393 5.07 -2.84 18.15
CA PRO A 393 4.66 -3.36 16.85
C PRO A 393 3.28 -4.01 16.92
N VAL A 394 2.36 -3.57 16.06
CA VAL A 394 1.05 -4.23 15.90
C VAL A 394 1.13 -5.32 14.84
N PHE A 395 1.84 -5.04 13.74
CA PHE A 395 2.02 -5.94 12.61
C PHE A 395 3.50 -6.28 12.40
N ASN A 396 4.00 -5.98 11.24
CA ASN A 396 5.31 -6.34 10.71
C ASN A 396 6.27 -5.15 10.59
N LEU A 397 5.96 -4.00 11.19
CA LEU A 397 6.80 -2.80 11.23
C LEU A 397 7.35 -2.59 12.63
N VAL A 398 8.67 -2.37 12.74
CA VAL A 398 9.35 -1.98 13.97
C VAL A 398 9.87 -0.55 13.83
N CYS A 399 9.48 0.32 14.76
CA CYS A 399 9.90 1.71 14.84
C CYS A 399 10.81 1.89 16.06
N PHE A 400 12.04 2.33 15.83
CA PHE A 400 13.06 2.43 16.87
C PHE A 400 14.01 3.59 16.58
N ARG A 401 14.82 3.97 17.57
CA ARG A 401 15.93 4.91 17.40
C ARG A 401 17.15 4.48 18.19
N PHE A 402 18.32 4.86 17.72
CA PHE A 402 19.57 4.78 18.45
C PHE A 402 19.63 5.94 19.44
N ALA A 403 19.71 5.62 20.74
CA ALA A 403 19.57 6.56 21.84
C ALA A 403 20.60 6.24 22.97
N PRO A 404 21.92 6.27 22.66
CA PRO A 404 22.95 5.90 23.63
C PRO A 404 22.99 6.89 24.80
N GLN A 405 22.99 6.37 26.02
CA GLN A 405 22.99 7.20 27.26
C GLN A 405 24.22 8.12 27.39
N SER A 406 25.31 7.83 26.67
CA SER A 406 26.53 8.64 26.67
C SER A 406 26.43 9.97 25.90
N LEU A 407 25.35 10.18 25.10
CA LEU A 407 25.15 11.38 24.29
C LEU A 407 23.96 12.21 24.77
N ASP A 408 24.06 13.54 24.50
CA ASP A 408 22.94 14.44 24.71
C ASP A 408 21.74 14.06 23.81
N PRO A 409 20.52 13.88 24.35
CA PRO A 409 19.33 13.56 23.58
C PRO A 409 19.02 14.56 22.43
N LEU A 410 19.45 15.80 22.53
CA LEU A 410 19.31 16.81 21.45
C LEU A 410 20.05 16.41 20.16
N ARG A 411 21.01 15.51 20.26
CA ARG A 411 21.79 15.00 19.11
C ARG A 411 21.22 13.72 18.48
N TYR A 412 20.21 13.10 19.07
CA TYR A 412 19.69 11.84 18.59
C TYR A 412 19.15 11.90 17.17
N ASN A 413 18.54 13.02 16.76
CA ASN A 413 18.04 13.18 15.38
C ASN A 413 19.20 13.13 14.36
N GLU A 414 20.26 13.91 14.58
CA GLU A 414 21.48 13.92 13.73
C GLU A 414 22.11 12.52 13.68
N LEU A 415 22.17 11.84 14.83
CA LEU A 415 22.75 10.53 14.97
C LEU A 415 21.98 9.47 14.17
N ASN A 416 20.65 9.46 14.29
CA ASN A 416 19.78 8.52 13.60
C ASN A 416 19.69 8.78 12.09
N GLU A 417 19.71 10.03 11.65
CA GLU A 417 19.79 10.38 10.24
C GLU A 417 21.10 9.85 9.63
N LYS A 418 22.24 10.08 10.32
CA LYS A 418 23.51 9.55 9.88
C LYS A 418 23.52 8.02 9.86
N LEU A 419 22.97 7.36 10.90
CA LEU A 419 22.86 5.91 10.97
C LEU A 419 22.06 5.35 9.78
N ASN A 420 20.88 5.95 9.49
CA ASN A 420 20.06 5.54 8.36
C ASN A 420 20.82 5.62 7.03
N HIS A 421 21.56 6.71 6.79
CA HIS A 421 22.37 6.86 5.58
C HIS A 421 23.51 5.83 5.53
N THR A 422 24.28 5.69 6.61
CA THR A 422 25.43 4.78 6.67
C THR A 422 25.01 3.32 6.45
N VAL A 423 23.90 2.90 7.06
CA VAL A 423 23.34 1.55 6.87
C VAL A 423 22.93 1.33 5.43
N ASN A 424 22.19 2.27 4.83
CA ASN A 424 21.72 2.17 3.46
C ASN A 424 22.85 2.20 2.41
N ASP A 425 23.94 2.92 2.71
CA ASP A 425 25.12 3.00 1.84
C ASP A 425 25.94 1.70 1.82
N THR A 426 25.69 0.77 2.76
CA THR A 426 26.28 -0.57 2.70
C THR A 426 25.79 -1.38 1.49
N GLY A 427 24.62 -1.03 0.95
CA GLY A 427 23.94 -1.82 -0.10
C GLY A 427 23.38 -3.16 0.38
N LYS A 428 23.65 -3.59 1.63
CA LYS A 428 23.22 -4.89 2.17
C LYS A 428 21.77 -4.90 2.63
N ILE A 429 21.33 -3.79 3.21
CA ILE A 429 19.93 -3.60 3.63
C ILE A 429 19.46 -2.20 3.26
N TYR A 430 18.13 -2.02 3.23
CA TYR A 430 17.54 -0.71 2.98
C TYR A 430 16.45 -0.42 4.01
N LEU A 431 16.62 0.68 4.76
CA LEU A 431 15.69 1.19 5.76
C LEU A 431 15.13 2.54 5.35
N THR A 432 13.97 2.90 5.93
CA THR A 432 13.42 4.26 5.87
C THR A 432 13.27 4.84 7.27
N HIS A 433 12.85 6.11 7.33
CA HIS A 433 12.57 6.81 8.56
C HIS A 433 11.18 7.44 8.54
N THR A 434 10.76 7.89 9.70
CA THR A 434 9.63 8.83 9.90
C THR A 434 10.01 9.84 10.96
N VAL A 435 9.23 10.90 11.08
CA VAL A 435 9.37 11.87 12.18
C VAL A 435 8.12 11.78 13.05
N LEU A 436 8.31 11.48 14.34
CA LEU A 436 7.26 11.41 15.35
C LEU A 436 7.59 12.38 16.47
N ASP A 437 6.71 13.32 16.74
CA ASP A 437 6.88 14.34 17.79
C ASP A 437 8.24 15.07 17.71
N GLY A 438 8.68 15.36 16.48
CA GLY A 438 9.97 16.01 16.21
C GLY A 438 11.19 15.08 16.26
N ASN A 439 11.03 13.78 16.56
CA ASN A 439 12.11 12.81 16.62
C ASN A 439 12.27 12.04 15.30
N TYR A 440 13.52 11.88 14.86
CA TYR A 440 13.87 11.04 13.72
C TYR A 440 13.85 9.56 14.14
N ILE A 441 12.96 8.78 13.55
CA ILE A 441 12.70 7.38 13.92
C ILE A 441 13.03 6.47 12.74
N LEU A 442 13.84 5.45 12.97
CA LEU A 442 14.12 4.40 12.00
C LEU A 442 12.94 3.45 11.90
N ARG A 443 12.65 3.00 10.68
CA ARG A 443 11.56 2.07 10.38
C ARG A 443 12.10 0.85 9.66
N MET A 444 11.77 -0.34 10.17
CA MET A 444 12.12 -1.63 9.58
C MET A 444 10.85 -2.46 9.36
N ALA A 445 10.43 -2.60 8.09
CA ALA A 445 9.24 -3.37 7.70
C ALA A 445 9.63 -4.79 7.30
N VAL A 446 9.28 -5.77 8.11
CA VAL A 446 9.59 -7.20 7.89
C VAL A 446 8.48 -7.84 7.08
N SER A 447 8.57 -7.82 5.74
CA SER A 447 7.40 -8.17 4.91
C SER A 447 7.74 -8.71 3.52
N GLN A 448 8.99 -8.92 3.18
CA GLN A 448 9.37 -9.46 1.88
C GLN A 448 8.96 -10.92 1.74
N THR A 449 8.57 -11.34 0.54
CA THR A 449 8.04 -12.69 0.26
C THR A 449 8.94 -13.81 0.79
N ASN A 450 10.27 -13.62 0.70
CA ASN A 450 11.27 -14.63 1.05
C ASN A 450 12.09 -14.26 2.30
N VAL A 451 11.65 -13.25 3.10
CA VAL A 451 12.36 -12.88 4.32
C VAL A 451 12.33 -14.03 5.34
N ALA A 452 13.48 -14.30 5.95
CA ALA A 452 13.68 -15.30 6.98
C ALA A 452 14.39 -14.69 8.20
N GLU A 453 14.43 -15.42 9.30
CA GLU A 453 15.05 -14.99 10.57
C GLU A 453 16.51 -14.55 10.39
N ARG A 454 17.29 -15.26 9.56
CA ARG A 454 18.69 -14.89 9.28
C ARG A 454 18.80 -13.47 8.73
N HIS A 455 17.91 -13.06 7.81
CA HIS A 455 17.95 -11.73 7.20
C HIS A 455 17.65 -10.61 8.20
N VAL A 456 16.73 -10.88 9.14
CA VAL A 456 16.39 -9.93 10.22
C VAL A 456 17.54 -9.79 11.19
N ASN A 457 18.18 -10.92 11.56
CA ASN A 457 19.34 -10.93 12.46
C ASN A 457 20.55 -10.24 11.81
N GLU A 458 20.88 -10.57 10.56
CA GLU A 458 21.96 -9.93 9.80
C GLU A 458 21.73 -8.40 9.68
N ALA A 459 20.48 -7.98 9.44
CA ALA A 459 20.14 -6.57 9.39
C ALA A 459 20.35 -5.89 10.76
N TRP A 460 19.96 -6.53 11.84
CA TRP A 460 20.16 -6.01 13.19
C TRP A 460 21.65 -5.91 13.54
N ASP A 461 22.45 -6.91 13.19
CA ASP A 461 23.91 -6.88 13.41
C ASP A 461 24.56 -5.72 12.63
N ILE A 462 24.19 -5.49 11.38
CA ILE A 462 24.66 -4.34 10.58
C ILE A 462 24.29 -3.01 11.25
N ILE A 463 23.04 -2.87 11.74
CA ILE A 463 22.59 -1.65 12.42
C ILE A 463 23.42 -1.39 13.67
N ARG A 464 23.67 -2.40 14.48
CA ARG A 464 24.50 -2.30 15.70
C ARG A 464 25.94 -1.93 15.38
N GLU A 465 26.58 -2.65 14.44
CA GLU A 465 27.96 -2.36 13.99
C GLU A 465 28.10 -0.90 13.56
N LYS A 466 27.19 -0.44 12.70
CA LYS A 466 27.26 0.94 12.18
C LYS A 466 26.91 1.99 13.24
N SER A 467 26.08 1.67 14.21
CA SER A 467 25.80 2.56 15.34
C SER A 467 27.02 2.77 16.23
N GLU A 468 27.78 1.71 16.50
CA GLU A 468 29.03 1.78 17.28
C GLU A 468 30.12 2.59 16.54
N GLU A 469 30.32 2.35 15.23
CA GLU A 469 31.24 3.13 14.39
C GLU A 469 30.92 4.63 14.42
N ILE A 470 29.63 4.96 14.31
CA ILE A 470 29.17 6.35 14.34
C ILE A 470 29.42 6.95 15.73
N LEU A 471 29.10 6.25 16.81
CA LEU A 471 29.31 6.74 18.18
C LEU A 471 30.77 7.10 18.42
N ILE A 472 31.71 6.22 18.06
CA ILE A 472 33.16 6.48 18.16
C ILE A 472 33.55 7.73 17.36
N SER A 473 32.96 7.91 16.16
CA SER A 473 33.24 9.09 15.33
C SER A 473 32.69 10.40 15.89
N PHE A 474 31.62 10.34 16.67
CA PHE A 474 31.01 11.49 17.36
C PHE A 474 31.83 11.91 18.58
N ASP A 475 32.37 10.95 19.36
CA ASP A 475 33.20 11.22 20.54
C ASP A 475 34.54 11.85 20.16
N ARG A 476 35.13 11.47 19.02
CA ARG A 476 36.41 12.05 18.52
C ARG A 476 36.29 13.50 18.02
N ARG A 477 35.10 14.04 17.88
CA ARG A 477 34.84 15.43 17.48
C ARG A 477 34.58 16.36 18.67
N ARG A 478 34.64 15.82 19.88
CA ARG A 478 34.72 16.56 21.15
C ARG A 478 36.18 16.88 21.50
#